data_25797cdbf9aa916d9a1421305ef24111
#
_entry.id   25797cdbf9aa916d9a1421305ef24111
#
_cell.length_a   1.000
_cell.length_b   1.000
_cell.length_c   1.000
_cell.angle_alpha   90.00
_cell.angle_beta   90.00
_cell.angle_gamma   90.00
#
_symmetry.space_group_name_H-M   'P 1'
#
loop_
_entity.id
_entity.type
_entity.pdbx_description
1 polymer ?
#
loop_
_entity_poly.entity_id
_entity_poly.type
_entity_poly.pdbx_seq_one_letter_code
_entity_poly.pdbx_strand_id
1 'polypeptide(L)'
;MRTIAVINQKGGCGKTTVSINLASALAGEGKRTLLVDMDPQGHCAVGLAVPEEQIEQSIYDCLLSSRKGQPLRITEILWEIGDNFQLAPASIDLAALEQQLHDISDRENCLRDVLNAVAGEFDYVIIDCPPSVGLLTFNALRAATDVIVPVETGYF
;
A
#
# COMPACT_ATOMS: atom_id res chain seq x y z
N MET A 1 -11.25 11.47 1.77
CA MET A 1 -10.42 10.25 1.90
C MET A 1 -9.27 10.55 2.85
N ARG A 2 -9.16 9.79 3.91
CA ARG A 2 -8.04 9.88 4.86
C ARG A 2 -7.06 8.77 4.57
N THR A 3 -5.79 9.11 4.39
CA THR A 3 -4.74 8.16 3.99
C THR A 3 -3.71 8.04 5.09
N ILE A 4 -3.53 6.84 5.63
CA ILE A 4 -2.69 6.55 6.79
C ILE A 4 -1.55 5.62 6.38
N ALA A 5 -0.31 6.09 6.48
CA ALA A 5 0.86 5.25 6.27
C ALA A 5 1.30 4.61 7.59
N VAL A 6 1.49 3.31 7.59
CA VAL A 6 2.02 2.55 8.73
C VAL A 6 3.49 2.26 8.45
N ILE A 7 4.38 2.94 9.16
CA ILE A 7 5.82 2.92 8.89
C ILE A 7 6.64 2.59 10.14
N ASN A 8 7.71 1.86 9.97
CA ASN A 8 8.84 1.73 10.90
C ASN A 8 9.97 1.04 10.16
N GLN A 9 11.21 1.49 10.37
CA GLN A 9 12.41 0.85 9.78
C GLN A 9 12.70 -0.53 10.40
N LYS A 10 12.22 -0.78 11.61
CA LYS A 10 12.41 -2.05 12.29
C LYS A 10 11.49 -3.13 11.70
N GLY A 11 12.07 -4.22 11.21
CA GLY A 11 11.32 -5.41 10.82
C GLY A 11 10.71 -6.11 12.03
N GLY A 12 9.54 -6.75 11.87
CA GLY A 12 8.88 -7.51 12.93
C GLY A 12 8.25 -6.67 14.05
N CYS A 13 8.06 -5.36 13.85
CA CYS A 13 7.41 -4.49 14.85
C CYS A 13 5.88 -4.42 14.73
N GLY A 14 5.28 -5.25 13.86
CA GLY A 14 3.84 -5.34 13.73
C GLY A 14 3.19 -4.38 12.72
N LYS A 15 3.94 -3.81 11.78
CA LYS A 15 3.39 -2.93 10.73
C LYS A 15 2.24 -3.57 9.98
N THR A 16 2.46 -4.73 9.38
CA THR A 16 1.44 -5.45 8.60
C THR A 16 0.26 -5.87 9.48
N THR A 17 0.51 -6.34 10.70
CA THR A 17 -0.54 -6.68 11.65
C THR A 17 -1.41 -5.46 11.97
N VAL A 18 -0.82 -4.31 12.26
CA VAL A 18 -1.54 -3.05 12.51
C VAL A 18 -2.32 -2.64 11.26
N SER A 19 -1.71 -2.69 10.09
CA SER A 19 -2.33 -2.29 8.82
C SER A 19 -3.58 -3.11 8.51
N ILE A 20 -3.48 -4.44 8.59
CA ILE A 20 -4.60 -5.35 8.33
C ILE A 20 -5.72 -5.14 9.35
N ASN A 21 -5.40 -5.11 10.65
CA ASN A 21 -6.41 -5.00 11.69
C ASN A 21 -7.09 -3.63 11.71
N LEU A 22 -6.34 -2.55 11.45
CA LEU A 22 -6.92 -1.22 11.34
C LEU A 22 -7.88 -1.12 10.15
N ALA A 23 -7.46 -1.61 8.98
CA ALA A 23 -8.30 -1.62 7.79
C ALA A 23 -9.58 -2.45 8.00
N SER A 24 -9.45 -3.63 8.60
CA SER A 24 -10.57 -4.50 8.93
C SER A 24 -11.54 -3.84 9.92
N ALA A 25 -11.04 -3.19 10.96
CA ALA A 25 -11.86 -2.50 11.95
C ALA A 25 -12.64 -1.34 11.34
N LEU A 26 -12.00 -0.52 10.50
CA LEU A 26 -12.65 0.59 9.79
C LEU A 26 -13.76 0.08 8.85
N ALA A 27 -13.48 -1.00 8.11
CA ALA A 27 -14.47 -1.63 7.24
C ALA A 27 -15.66 -2.18 8.05
N GLY A 28 -15.40 -2.78 9.22
CA GLY A 28 -16.43 -3.24 10.13
C GLY A 28 -17.33 -2.13 10.66
N GLU A 29 -16.84 -0.90 10.76
CA GLU A 29 -17.58 0.31 11.08
C GLU A 29 -18.31 0.93 9.86
N GLY A 30 -18.38 0.20 8.75
CA GLY A 30 -19.06 0.64 7.52
C GLY A 30 -18.28 1.67 6.69
N LYS A 31 -16.99 1.85 6.95
CA LYS A 31 -16.13 2.76 6.16
C LYS A 31 -15.56 2.04 4.96
N ARG A 32 -15.72 2.62 3.77
CA ARG A 32 -15.10 2.10 2.54
C ARG A 32 -13.59 2.21 2.68
N THR A 33 -12.92 1.08 2.84
CA THR A 33 -11.52 1.02 3.24
C THR A 33 -10.69 0.26 2.21
N LEU A 34 -9.59 0.87 1.78
CA LEU A 34 -8.57 0.28 0.93
C LEU A 34 -7.30 0.04 1.74
N LEU A 35 -6.78 -1.18 1.69
CA LEU A 35 -5.44 -1.51 2.15
C LEU A 35 -4.51 -1.59 0.94
N VAL A 36 -3.42 -0.82 0.97
CA VAL A 36 -2.39 -0.82 -0.08
C VAL A 36 -1.13 -1.44 0.51
N ASP A 37 -0.67 -2.53 -0.08
CA ASP A 37 0.56 -3.20 0.33
C ASP A 37 1.75 -2.66 -0.49
N MET A 38 2.63 -1.92 0.16
CA MET A 38 3.84 -1.36 -0.44
C MET A 38 5.10 -2.15 -0.09
N ASP A 39 4.97 -3.27 0.62
CA ASP A 39 6.10 -4.14 0.93
C ASP A 39 6.25 -5.22 -0.16
N PRO A 40 7.41 -5.32 -0.83
CA PRO A 40 7.64 -6.35 -1.85
C PRO A 40 7.42 -7.78 -1.37
N GLN A 41 7.48 -8.03 -0.06
CA GLN A 41 7.24 -9.35 0.52
C GLN A 41 5.77 -9.80 0.48
N GLY A 42 4.82 -8.88 0.28
CA GLY A 42 3.41 -9.21 0.03
C GLY A 42 2.67 -9.85 1.21
N HIS A 43 3.04 -9.53 2.45
CA HIS A 43 2.48 -10.16 3.64
C HIS A 43 0.99 -9.85 3.87
N CYS A 44 0.47 -8.75 3.31
CA CYS A 44 -0.95 -8.45 3.41
C CYS A 44 -1.80 -9.50 2.70
N ALA A 45 -1.41 -9.92 1.50
CA ALA A 45 -2.12 -10.97 0.75
C ALA A 45 -2.13 -12.28 1.54
N VAL A 46 -0.98 -12.69 2.08
CA VAL A 46 -0.89 -13.89 2.93
C VAL A 46 -1.78 -13.78 4.15
N GLY A 47 -1.72 -12.67 4.87
CA GLY A 47 -2.51 -12.45 6.08
C GLY A 47 -4.02 -12.38 5.84
N LEU A 48 -4.45 -12.07 4.63
CA LEU A 48 -5.86 -11.98 4.23
C LEU A 48 -6.32 -13.18 3.39
N ALA A 49 -5.50 -14.23 3.32
CA ALA A 49 -5.78 -15.46 2.57
C ALA A 49 -6.06 -15.23 1.07
N VAL A 50 -5.44 -14.21 0.48
CA VAL A 50 -5.47 -13.99 -0.96
C VAL A 50 -4.44 -14.90 -1.60
N PRO A 51 -4.83 -15.73 -2.60
CA PRO A 51 -3.91 -16.65 -3.24
C PRO A 51 -2.90 -15.88 -4.11
N GLU A 52 -1.64 -15.84 -3.69
CA GLU A 52 -0.58 -15.07 -4.35
C GLU A 52 -0.40 -15.48 -5.82
N GLU A 53 -0.57 -16.77 -6.13
CA GLU A 53 -0.47 -17.32 -7.49
C GLU A 53 -1.54 -16.80 -8.44
N GLN A 54 -2.63 -16.20 -7.92
CA GLN A 54 -3.70 -15.61 -8.72
C GLN A 54 -3.57 -14.12 -8.90
N ILE A 55 -2.58 -13.47 -8.27
CA ILE A 55 -2.34 -12.05 -8.41
C ILE A 55 -1.60 -11.80 -9.74
N GLU A 56 -2.34 -11.37 -10.75
CA GLU A 56 -1.78 -11.08 -12.08
C GLU A 56 -1.17 -9.68 -12.14
N GLN A 57 -1.84 -8.70 -11.50
CA GLN A 57 -1.41 -7.31 -11.44
C GLN A 57 -1.42 -6.80 -10.01
N SER A 58 -0.50 -5.91 -9.69
CA SER A 58 -0.29 -5.39 -8.34
C SER A 58 -0.16 -3.88 -8.32
N ILE A 59 0.02 -3.32 -7.14
CA ILE A 59 0.30 -1.88 -6.99
C ILE A 59 1.56 -1.47 -7.78
N TYR A 60 2.54 -2.37 -7.94
CA TYR A 60 3.72 -2.13 -8.78
C TYR A 60 3.34 -1.68 -10.19
N ASP A 61 2.39 -2.39 -10.83
CA ASP A 61 1.95 -2.09 -12.19
C ASP A 61 1.29 -0.70 -12.28
N CYS A 62 0.51 -0.33 -11.27
CA CYS A 62 -0.10 1.01 -11.19
C CYS A 62 0.97 2.10 -11.05
N LEU A 63 1.95 1.91 -10.16
CA LEU A 63 3.00 2.88 -9.91
C LEU A 63 3.91 3.06 -11.14
N LEU A 64 4.32 1.96 -11.75
CA LEU A 64 5.17 2.01 -12.94
C LEU A 64 4.43 2.69 -14.11
N SER A 65 3.21 2.27 -14.40
CA SER A 65 2.41 2.80 -15.50
C SER A 65 2.00 4.26 -15.29
N SER A 66 1.94 4.74 -14.06
CA SER A 66 1.67 6.15 -13.78
C SER A 66 2.75 7.09 -14.33
N ARG A 67 3.94 6.57 -14.61
CA ARG A 67 5.09 7.33 -15.16
C ARG A 67 5.56 6.82 -16.52
N LYS A 68 5.29 5.56 -16.84
CA LYS A 68 5.71 4.92 -18.08
C LYS A 68 4.52 4.19 -18.71
N GLY A 69 4.14 4.63 -19.90
CA GLY A 69 3.09 3.98 -20.67
C GLY A 69 1.69 4.47 -20.34
N GLN A 70 0.71 3.60 -20.56
CA GLN A 70 -0.70 3.90 -20.33
C GLN A 70 -1.06 3.59 -18.87
N PRO A 71 -1.58 4.56 -18.11
CA PRO A 71 -1.87 4.37 -16.69
C PRO A 71 -2.88 3.24 -16.45
N LEU A 72 -2.49 2.29 -15.60
CA LEU A 72 -3.39 1.28 -15.04
C LEU A 72 -4.07 1.86 -13.80
N ARG A 73 -5.39 1.78 -13.76
CA ARG A 73 -6.14 2.28 -12.60
C ARG A 73 -6.05 1.29 -11.46
N ILE A 74 -5.92 1.81 -10.24
CA ILE A 74 -5.86 0.95 -9.05
C ILE A 74 -7.11 0.07 -8.90
N THR A 75 -8.26 0.52 -9.36
CA THR A 75 -9.50 -0.27 -9.34
C THR A 75 -9.43 -1.56 -10.15
N GLU A 76 -8.50 -1.66 -11.10
CA GLU A 76 -8.33 -2.85 -11.95
C GLU A 76 -7.54 -3.97 -11.26
N ILE A 77 -6.85 -3.66 -10.16
CA ILE A 77 -6.01 -4.63 -9.42
C ILE A 77 -6.58 -5.03 -8.05
N LEU A 78 -7.73 -4.47 -7.65
CA LEU A 78 -8.25 -4.65 -6.30
C LEU A 78 -8.84 -6.05 -6.08
N TRP A 79 -8.58 -6.57 -4.88
CA TRP A 79 -9.18 -7.78 -4.35
C TRP A 79 -10.24 -7.42 -3.31
N GLU A 80 -11.44 -7.97 -3.46
CA GLU A 80 -12.49 -7.88 -2.45
C GLU A 80 -12.14 -8.80 -1.29
N ILE A 81 -11.94 -8.22 -0.11
CA ILE A 81 -11.63 -8.96 1.12
C ILE A 81 -12.91 -9.23 1.93
N GLY A 82 -13.79 -8.27 1.95
CA GLY A 82 -15.08 -8.32 2.64
C GLY A 82 -15.87 -7.06 2.40
N ASP A 83 -16.98 -6.92 3.12
CA ASP A 83 -17.81 -5.73 3.02
C ASP A 83 -17.00 -4.48 3.36
N ASN A 84 -16.99 -3.51 2.46
CA ASN A 84 -16.25 -2.25 2.56
C ASN A 84 -14.72 -2.41 2.67
N PHE A 85 -14.17 -3.59 2.36
CA PHE A 85 -12.73 -3.83 2.51
C PHE A 85 -12.13 -4.40 1.22
N GLN A 86 -11.19 -3.66 0.62
CA GLN A 86 -10.45 -4.05 -0.58
C GLN A 86 -8.94 -3.99 -0.33
N LEU A 87 -8.20 -4.85 -1.04
CA LEU A 87 -6.74 -4.90 -1.02
C LEU A 87 -6.17 -4.56 -2.40
N ALA A 88 -5.22 -3.64 -2.45
CA ALA A 88 -4.29 -3.48 -3.56
C ALA A 88 -3.01 -4.26 -3.22
N PRO A 89 -2.79 -5.43 -3.83
CA PRO A 89 -1.70 -6.31 -3.42
C PRO A 89 -0.34 -5.82 -3.90
N ALA A 90 0.72 -6.20 -3.18
CA ALA A 90 2.10 -6.04 -3.60
C ALA A 90 2.54 -7.17 -4.54
N SER A 91 3.68 -6.95 -5.18
CA SER A 91 4.47 -8.01 -5.81
C SER A 91 5.95 -7.81 -5.52
N ILE A 92 6.74 -8.87 -5.70
CA ILE A 92 8.20 -8.79 -5.52
C ILE A 92 8.84 -7.77 -6.46
N ASP A 93 8.21 -7.45 -7.58
CA ASP A 93 8.69 -6.47 -8.56
C ASP A 93 8.79 -5.06 -7.98
N LEU A 94 8.08 -4.75 -6.90
CA LEU A 94 8.24 -3.49 -6.17
C LEU A 94 9.69 -3.22 -5.77
N ALA A 95 10.48 -4.27 -5.51
CA ALA A 95 11.89 -4.13 -5.16
C ALA A 95 12.72 -3.48 -6.28
N ALA A 96 12.30 -3.59 -7.53
CA ALA A 96 12.98 -3.01 -8.69
C ALA A 96 12.45 -1.61 -9.08
N LEU A 97 11.36 -1.14 -8.46
CA LEU A 97 10.68 0.10 -8.87
C LEU A 97 11.61 1.31 -8.80
N GLU A 98 12.40 1.42 -7.76
CA GLU A 98 13.33 2.55 -7.58
C GLU A 98 14.34 2.65 -8.71
N GLN A 99 14.89 1.51 -9.14
CA GLN A 99 15.82 1.46 -10.27
C GLN A 99 15.12 1.79 -11.59
N GLN A 100 13.92 1.27 -11.79
CA GLN A 100 13.15 1.49 -13.02
C GLN A 100 12.68 2.93 -13.18
N LEU A 101 12.49 3.66 -12.09
CA LEU A 101 12.10 5.06 -12.09
C LEU A 101 13.26 6.03 -11.79
N HIS A 102 14.49 5.54 -11.80
CA HIS A 102 15.68 6.31 -11.42
C HIS A 102 15.77 7.68 -12.14
N ASP A 103 15.54 7.71 -13.46
CA ASP A 103 15.64 8.91 -14.29
C ASP A 103 14.32 9.69 -14.41
N ILE A 104 13.29 9.28 -13.67
CA ILE A 104 11.97 9.90 -13.72
C ILE A 104 11.86 10.95 -12.61
N SER A 105 11.54 12.18 -13.00
CA SER A 105 11.18 13.23 -12.04
C SER A 105 9.83 12.90 -11.37
N ASP A 106 9.63 13.40 -10.16
CA ASP A 106 8.39 13.21 -9.40
C ASP A 106 8.03 11.75 -9.09
N ARG A 107 9.01 10.86 -9.11
CA ARG A 107 8.81 9.42 -8.86
C ARG A 107 8.30 9.11 -7.44
N GLU A 108 8.52 9.99 -6.49
CA GLU A 108 8.01 9.89 -5.13
C GLU A 108 6.52 10.21 -4.99
N ASN A 109 5.88 10.72 -6.04
CA ASN A 109 4.47 11.09 -6.05
C ASN A 109 3.57 10.08 -6.78
N CYS A 110 4.11 8.97 -7.27
CA CYS A 110 3.35 7.97 -8.03
C CYS A 110 2.12 7.47 -7.28
N LEU A 111 2.29 7.06 -6.02
CA LEU A 111 1.18 6.54 -5.21
C LEU A 111 0.13 7.61 -4.93
N ARG A 112 0.54 8.83 -4.61
CA ARG A 112 -0.39 9.94 -4.43
C ARG A 112 -1.26 10.15 -5.66
N ASP A 113 -0.66 10.15 -6.83
CA ASP A 113 -1.38 10.39 -8.09
C ASP A 113 -2.34 9.22 -8.40
N VAL A 114 -1.90 7.98 -8.17
CA VAL A 114 -2.74 6.79 -8.31
C VAL A 114 -3.95 6.83 -7.36
N LEU A 115 -3.76 7.23 -6.10
CA LEU A 115 -4.83 7.32 -5.11
C LEU A 115 -5.76 8.50 -5.35
N ASN A 116 -5.27 9.62 -5.87
CA ASN A 116 -6.09 10.78 -6.20
C ASN A 116 -7.17 10.44 -7.24
N ALA A 117 -6.89 9.50 -8.13
CA ALA A 117 -7.86 9.06 -9.13
C ALA A 117 -9.09 8.36 -8.52
N VAL A 118 -9.01 7.89 -7.28
CA VAL A 118 -10.08 7.18 -6.57
C VAL A 118 -10.49 7.87 -5.26
N ALA A 119 -10.19 9.16 -5.11
CA ALA A 119 -10.42 9.91 -3.86
C ALA A 119 -11.88 9.89 -3.38
N GLY A 120 -12.86 9.78 -4.29
CA GLY A 120 -14.28 9.69 -3.96
C GLY A 120 -14.80 8.28 -3.66
N GLU A 121 -13.98 7.25 -3.88
CA GLU A 121 -14.40 5.85 -3.78
C GLU A 121 -14.16 5.26 -2.39
N PHE A 122 -13.20 5.80 -1.64
CA PHE A 122 -12.80 5.32 -0.31
C PHE A 122 -12.90 6.41 0.75
N ASP A 123 -13.27 6.01 1.97
CA ASP A 123 -13.25 6.88 3.15
C ASP A 123 -11.86 6.85 3.78
N TYR A 124 -11.22 5.68 3.80
CA TYR A 124 -9.89 5.45 4.36
C TYR A 124 -9.01 4.65 3.40
N VAL A 125 -7.74 5.01 3.37
CA VAL A 125 -6.67 4.21 2.75
C VAL A 125 -5.60 3.95 3.80
N ILE A 126 -5.27 2.68 4.02
CA ILE A 126 -4.17 2.26 4.89
C ILE A 126 -3.04 1.77 4.00
N ILE A 127 -1.84 2.27 4.21
CA ILE A 127 -0.65 1.90 3.43
C ILE A 127 0.31 1.14 4.33
N ASP A 128 0.53 -0.14 4.02
CA ASP A 128 1.53 -0.98 4.69
C ASP A 128 2.89 -0.79 4.03
N CYS A 129 3.88 -0.32 4.77
CA CYS A 129 5.18 0.07 4.23
C CYS A 129 6.26 -0.99 4.53
N PRO A 130 7.29 -1.12 3.67
CA PRO A 130 8.42 -1.99 3.92
C PRO A 130 9.28 -1.46 5.09
N PRO A 131 10.13 -2.31 5.71
CA PRO A 131 11.03 -1.92 6.80
C PRO A 131 12.29 -1.22 6.29
N SER A 132 12.16 -0.32 5.32
CA SER A 132 13.29 0.37 4.68
C SER A 132 12.95 1.82 4.42
N VAL A 133 13.98 2.64 4.29
CA VAL A 133 13.84 4.03 3.84
C VAL A 133 14.28 4.09 2.38
N GLY A 134 13.32 4.28 1.49
CA GLY A 134 13.56 4.33 0.06
C GLY A 134 12.33 4.82 -0.68
N LEU A 135 12.31 4.66 -1.99
CA LEU A 135 11.26 5.20 -2.85
C LEU A 135 9.85 4.75 -2.45
N LEU A 136 9.68 3.49 -2.04
CA LEU A 136 8.37 2.95 -1.64
C LEU A 136 7.83 3.67 -0.40
N THR A 137 8.66 3.85 0.62
CA THR A 137 8.29 4.57 1.85
C THR A 137 8.05 6.06 1.56
N PHE A 138 8.86 6.69 0.71
CA PHE A 138 8.62 8.09 0.31
C PHE A 138 7.31 8.24 -0.45
N ASN A 139 6.96 7.31 -1.33
CA ASN A 139 5.65 7.31 -1.99
C ASN A 139 4.50 7.22 -0.99
N ALA A 140 4.61 6.34 0.00
CA ALA A 140 3.61 6.22 1.06
C ALA A 140 3.46 7.52 1.86
N LEU A 141 4.57 8.12 2.28
CA LEU A 141 4.57 9.38 3.05
C LEU A 141 4.02 10.56 2.24
N ARG A 142 4.33 10.62 0.95
CA ARG A 142 3.82 11.70 0.06
C ARG A 142 2.32 11.57 -0.21
N ALA A 143 1.79 10.36 -0.14
CA ALA A 143 0.36 10.10 -0.31
C ALA A 143 -0.43 10.25 1.00
N ALA A 144 0.21 10.10 2.15
CA ALA A 144 -0.44 10.03 3.45
C ALA A 144 -0.87 11.40 3.99
N THR A 145 -2.02 11.43 4.66
CA THR A 145 -2.45 12.54 5.52
C THR A 145 -1.99 12.36 6.96
N ASP A 146 -1.77 11.11 7.37
CA ASP A 146 -1.41 10.72 8.73
C ASP A 146 -0.39 9.57 8.70
N VAL A 147 0.35 9.43 9.78
CA VAL A 147 1.35 8.36 9.94
C VAL A 147 1.13 7.65 11.26
N ILE A 148 1.18 6.32 11.23
CA ILE A 148 1.24 5.47 12.43
C ILE A 148 2.62 4.80 12.47
N VAL A 149 3.29 4.92 13.60
CA VAL A 149 4.57 4.26 13.85
C VAL A 149 4.36 3.24 14.96
N PRO A 150 4.21 1.93 14.66
CA PRO A 150 4.15 0.91 15.69
C PRO A 150 5.48 0.84 16.46
N VAL A 151 5.40 0.83 17.79
CA VAL A 151 6.57 0.79 18.66
C VAL A 151 6.45 -0.34 19.66
N GLU A 152 7.42 -1.22 19.67
CA GLU A 152 7.54 -2.23 20.73
C GLU A 152 8.17 -1.62 21.98
N THR A 153 7.53 -1.84 23.13
CA THR A 153 8.05 -1.42 24.42
C THR A 153 8.98 -2.49 25.01
N GLY A 154 10.12 -2.69 24.39
CA GLY A 154 11.08 -3.72 24.81
C GLY A 154 12.52 -3.31 24.52
N TYR A 155 13.45 -3.93 25.22
CA TYR A 155 14.84 -3.87 24.85
C TYR A 155 15.07 -4.83 23.68
N PHE A 156 15.63 -4.32 22.61
CA PHE A 156 15.94 -4.99 21.33
C PHE A 156 15.79 -6.50 21.26
#